data_2da9c3f198010acdc9614a01cbca75c7
#
_entry.id   2da9c3f198010acdc9614a01cbca75c7
#
_cell.length_a   1.000
_cell.length_b   1.000
_cell.length_c   1.000
_cell.angle_alpha   90.00
_cell.angle_beta   90.00
_cell.angle_gamma   90.00
#
_symmetry.space_group_name_H-M   'P 1'
#
loop_
_entity.id
_entity.type
_entity.pdbx_description
1 polymer ?
#
loop_
_entity_poly.entity_id
_entity_poly.type
_entity_poly.pdbx_seq_one_letter_code
_entity_poly.pdbx_strand_id
1 'polypeptide(L)'
;MSHDISRRTFLKLLGGGLAGAAAGGAFVKREDILAFLDADKAAGAAGTDLGKVTTRYYKPLGKDLSLLGFGCMRLPTTFIASGREIDKELGEKMVDFAYRHGINYFDTAWFYHDGKSEAFIGQALQKYPRDTVYLADKMPTPILTGLDQAKDIFQTQLDRCQVAYFDNYMLHSLTSQDQFDELYIQDGILDYLRQEKARGRIRCLGFSFHGDVPFFHYLLDQ
;
A
#
# COMPACT_ATOMS: atom_id res chain seq x y z
N MET A 1 3.88 34.47 9.44
CA MET A 1 2.96 33.74 10.35
C MET A 1 3.12 32.27 10.01
N SER A 2 3.82 31.50 10.85
CA SER A 2 4.02 30.06 10.64
C SER A 2 2.68 29.36 10.90
N HIS A 3 2.09 28.80 9.87
CA HIS A 3 0.97 27.89 10.05
C HIS A 3 1.50 26.55 10.53
N ASP A 4 1.66 26.42 11.84
CA ASP A 4 1.87 25.12 12.48
C ASP A 4 0.62 24.29 12.27
N ILE A 5 0.68 23.41 11.26
CA ILE A 5 -0.38 22.44 11.05
C ILE A 5 -0.21 21.34 12.09
N SER A 6 -1.12 21.30 13.06
CA SER A 6 -1.11 20.29 14.10
C SER A 6 -1.22 18.87 13.50
N ARG A 7 -0.65 17.86 14.18
CA ARG A 7 -0.82 16.42 13.86
C ARG A 7 -2.28 16.05 13.60
N ARG A 8 -3.21 16.73 14.28
CA ARG A 8 -4.65 16.55 14.14
C ARG A 8 -5.18 17.05 12.78
N THR A 9 -4.61 18.14 12.26
CA THR A 9 -4.95 18.68 10.92
C THR A 9 -4.36 17.77 9.82
N PHE A 10 -3.14 17.26 10.00
CA PHE A 10 -2.52 16.27 9.13
C PHE A 10 -3.34 14.98 9.01
N LEU A 11 -3.77 14.41 10.15
CA LEU A 11 -4.63 13.22 10.17
C LEU A 11 -6.00 13.47 9.54
N LYS A 12 -6.55 14.68 9.67
CA LYS A 12 -7.79 15.08 9.00
C LYS A 12 -7.62 15.19 7.49
N LEU A 13 -6.46 15.65 7.01
CA LEU A 13 -6.12 15.75 5.58
C LEU A 13 -5.92 14.36 4.95
N LEU A 14 -5.24 13.44 5.65
CA LEU A 14 -5.03 12.08 5.16
C LEU A 14 -6.24 11.16 5.35
N GLY A 15 -7.01 11.33 6.45
CA GLY A 15 -8.16 10.50 6.78
C GLY A 15 -9.50 10.99 6.24
N GLY A 16 -9.55 12.24 5.76
CA GLY A 16 -10.71 12.88 5.16
C GLY A 16 -10.83 12.59 3.66
N GLY A 17 -10.67 11.33 3.26
CA GLY A 17 -11.02 10.92 1.90
C GLY A 17 -12.42 11.39 1.55
N LEU A 18 -12.62 11.85 0.33
CA LEU A 18 -13.82 12.43 -0.30
C LEU A 18 -15.15 11.64 -0.16
N ALA A 19 -15.34 10.91 0.94
CA ALA A 19 -16.56 10.18 1.25
C ALA A 19 -16.97 10.42 2.70
N GLY A 20 -17.80 11.42 2.95
CA GLY A 20 -18.36 11.63 4.30
C GLY A 20 -19.07 12.95 4.46
N ALA A 21 -20.11 13.18 3.67
CA ALA A 21 -21.14 14.14 4.02
C ALA A 21 -21.98 13.56 5.16
N ALA A 22 -21.71 13.94 6.41
CA ALA A 22 -22.68 14.04 7.50
C ALA A 22 -21.97 14.22 8.84
N ALA A 23 -21.45 15.40 9.08
CA ALA A 23 -21.32 16.05 10.40
C ALA A 23 -20.36 17.23 10.27
N GLY A 24 -20.84 18.43 9.88
CA GLY A 24 -20.24 19.72 10.20
C GLY A 24 -18.73 19.97 9.93
N GLY A 25 -18.06 19.16 9.11
CA GLY A 25 -16.65 19.30 8.79
C GLY A 25 -16.45 20.10 7.51
N ALA A 26 -15.65 21.14 7.55
CA ALA A 26 -15.25 21.90 6.37
C ALA A 26 -14.61 20.94 5.32
N PHE A 27 -15.15 20.93 4.11
CA PHE A 27 -14.55 20.22 2.98
C PHE A 27 -13.19 20.87 2.69
N VAL A 28 -12.12 20.10 2.79
CA VAL A 28 -10.81 20.54 2.33
C VAL A 28 -10.78 20.41 0.81
N LYS A 29 -10.58 21.52 0.11
CA LYS A 29 -10.52 21.52 -1.36
C LYS A 29 -9.19 20.91 -1.84
N ARG A 30 -9.21 20.32 -3.03
CA ARG A 30 -8.01 19.76 -3.70
C ARG A 30 -6.87 20.77 -3.73
N GLU A 31 -7.18 22.02 -4.09
CA GLU A 31 -6.23 23.12 -4.20
C GLU A 31 -5.55 23.44 -2.87
N ASP A 32 -6.30 23.40 -1.77
CA ASP A 32 -5.75 23.64 -0.42
C ASP A 32 -4.76 22.54 -0.01
N ILE A 33 -5.06 21.29 -0.37
CA ILE A 33 -4.15 20.17 -0.12
C ILE A 33 -2.88 20.32 -0.95
N LEU A 34 -3.00 20.63 -2.24
CA LEU A 34 -1.85 20.86 -3.12
C LEU A 34 -0.97 21.99 -2.62
N ALA A 35 -1.57 23.14 -2.27
CA ALA A 35 -0.85 24.27 -1.72
C ALA A 35 -0.10 23.92 -0.42
N PHE A 36 -0.73 23.14 0.44
CA PHE A 36 -0.07 22.65 1.66
C PHE A 36 1.13 21.75 1.35
N LEU A 37 0.98 20.75 0.46
CA LEU A 37 2.04 19.82 0.08
C LEU A 37 3.22 20.53 -0.60
N ASP A 38 2.95 21.55 -1.41
CA ASP A 38 3.99 22.36 -2.07
C ASP A 38 4.72 23.25 -1.06
N ALA A 39 4.01 23.86 -0.10
CA ALA A 39 4.62 24.66 0.96
C ALA A 39 5.51 23.81 1.88
N ASP A 40 5.06 22.59 2.23
CA ASP A 40 5.83 21.63 3.02
C ASP A 40 7.12 21.21 2.28
N LYS A 41 7.02 20.93 0.98
CA LYS A 41 8.19 20.58 0.17
C LYS A 41 9.20 21.72 0.11
N ALA A 42 8.74 22.96 -0.03
CA ALA A 42 9.59 24.15 0.00
C ALA A 42 10.27 24.37 1.36
N ALA A 43 9.56 24.15 2.47
CA ALA A 43 10.08 24.22 3.82
C ALA A 43 11.17 23.16 4.07
N GLY A 44 10.96 21.92 3.62
CA GLY A 44 11.97 20.86 3.70
C GLY A 44 13.23 21.17 2.89
N ALA A 45 13.08 21.74 1.70
CA ALA A 45 14.20 22.18 0.86
C ALA A 45 15.01 23.34 1.52
N ALA A 46 14.35 24.15 2.34
CA ALA A 46 14.99 25.21 3.13
C ALA A 46 15.65 24.72 4.41
N GLY A 47 15.70 23.40 4.65
CA GLY A 47 16.34 22.78 5.83
C GLY A 47 15.51 22.82 7.12
N THR A 48 14.21 23.09 7.03
CA THR A 48 13.28 23.02 8.16
C THR A 48 13.07 21.56 8.56
N ASP A 49 13.18 21.23 9.84
CA ASP A 49 12.80 19.89 10.35
C ASP A 49 11.29 19.74 10.31
N LEU A 50 10.84 18.87 9.42
CA LEU A 50 9.40 18.59 9.20
C LEU A 50 8.86 17.55 10.18
N GLY A 51 9.73 17.01 11.06
CA GLY A 51 9.41 15.85 11.89
C GLY A 51 9.32 14.56 11.08
N LYS A 52 9.60 13.45 11.74
CA LYS A 52 9.55 12.11 11.12
C LYS A 52 8.64 11.18 11.91
N VAL A 53 8.03 10.24 11.21
CA VAL A 53 7.28 9.17 11.86
C VAL A 53 8.23 8.25 12.63
N THR A 54 7.71 7.67 13.72
CA THR A 54 8.45 6.69 14.52
C THR A 54 8.67 5.42 13.70
N THR A 55 9.86 4.84 13.79
CA THR A 55 10.22 3.56 13.20
C THR A 55 10.41 2.47 14.25
N ARG A 56 10.33 1.22 13.83
CA ARG A 56 10.65 0.03 14.63
C ARG A 56 11.44 -0.94 13.79
N TYR A 57 12.46 -1.55 14.42
CA TYR A 57 13.20 -2.63 13.78
C TYR A 57 12.30 -3.84 13.53
N TYR A 58 12.19 -4.21 12.27
CA TYR A 58 11.42 -5.37 11.84
C TYR A 58 12.37 -6.51 11.44
N LYS A 59 12.56 -7.44 12.38
CA LYS A 59 13.52 -8.53 12.25
C LYS A 59 13.43 -9.33 10.95
N PRO A 60 12.23 -9.68 10.42
CA PRO A 60 12.12 -10.46 9.18
C PRO A 60 12.74 -9.78 7.95
N LEU A 61 12.77 -8.45 7.92
CA LEU A 61 13.40 -7.67 6.84
C LEU A 61 14.79 -7.13 7.21
N GLY A 62 15.19 -7.25 8.49
CA GLY A 62 16.48 -6.76 8.98
C GLY A 62 16.63 -5.25 8.95
N LYS A 63 15.53 -4.50 8.99
CA LYS A 63 15.51 -3.03 8.82
C LYS A 63 14.41 -2.36 9.65
N ASP A 64 14.52 -1.04 9.79
CA ASP A 64 13.49 -0.24 10.44
C ASP A 64 12.32 0.06 9.51
N LEU A 65 11.11 -0.25 9.97
CA LEU A 65 9.86 0.12 9.31
C LEU A 65 9.19 1.28 10.05
N SER A 66 8.57 2.17 9.29
CA SER A 66 7.69 3.19 9.85
C SER A 66 6.47 2.53 10.51
N LEU A 67 6.11 2.99 11.72
CA LEU A 67 4.90 2.51 12.40
C LEU A 67 3.61 2.93 11.69
N LEU A 68 3.68 3.98 10.88
CA LEU A 68 2.61 4.41 9.98
C LEU A 68 2.95 3.97 8.57
N GLY A 69 2.08 3.19 7.95
CA GLY A 69 2.17 2.82 6.53
C GLY A 69 1.29 3.71 5.65
N PHE A 70 1.60 3.75 4.36
CA PHE A 70 0.82 4.43 3.34
C PHE A 70 -0.04 3.42 2.58
N GLY A 71 -1.36 3.43 2.83
CA GLY A 71 -2.31 2.54 2.16
C GLY A 71 -2.82 3.13 0.84
N CYS A 72 -2.67 2.38 -0.26
CA CYS A 72 -3.04 2.81 -1.60
C CYS A 72 -4.51 2.49 -1.97
N MET A 73 -5.30 1.93 -1.06
CA MET A 73 -6.72 1.65 -1.31
C MET A 73 -7.58 2.91 -1.46
N ARG A 74 -7.16 4.02 -0.89
CA ARG A 74 -7.92 5.28 -0.81
C ARG A 74 -7.13 6.45 -1.39
N LEU A 75 -6.43 6.23 -2.50
CA LEU A 75 -5.78 7.31 -3.23
C LEU A 75 -6.80 8.36 -3.68
N PRO A 76 -6.40 9.64 -3.80
CA PRO A 76 -7.29 10.67 -4.30
C PRO A 76 -7.71 10.34 -5.73
N THR A 77 -8.96 10.68 -6.05
CA THR A 77 -9.52 10.40 -7.38
C THR A 77 -10.18 11.64 -7.98
N THR A 78 -10.16 11.70 -9.31
CA THR A 78 -10.88 12.67 -10.12
C THR A 78 -11.85 11.97 -11.05
N PHE A 79 -12.84 12.70 -11.57
CA PHE A 79 -13.76 12.21 -12.60
C PHE A 79 -13.32 12.71 -13.96
N ILE A 80 -13.20 11.79 -14.91
CA ILE A 80 -12.97 12.06 -16.33
C ILE A 80 -14.11 11.46 -17.15
N ALA A 81 -14.11 11.66 -18.47
CA ALA A 81 -15.19 11.19 -19.34
C ALA A 81 -15.38 9.66 -19.29
N SER A 82 -14.32 8.90 -19.04
CA SER A 82 -14.35 7.42 -18.92
C SER A 82 -14.68 6.91 -17.52
N GLY A 83 -14.90 7.79 -16.53
CA GLY A 83 -15.23 7.41 -15.16
C GLY A 83 -14.26 7.97 -14.12
N ARG A 84 -14.06 7.20 -13.06
CA ARG A 84 -13.24 7.59 -11.92
C ARG A 84 -11.79 7.16 -12.12
N GLU A 85 -10.86 8.11 -12.00
CA GLU A 85 -9.42 7.87 -12.13
C GLU A 85 -8.67 8.33 -10.88
N ILE A 86 -7.47 7.77 -10.66
CA ILE A 86 -6.55 8.29 -9.63
C ILE A 86 -6.12 9.70 -10.04
N ASP A 87 -6.25 10.67 -9.13
CA ASP A 87 -5.65 12.00 -9.29
C ASP A 87 -4.13 11.87 -9.13
N LYS A 88 -3.45 11.67 -10.27
CA LYS A 88 -2.02 11.38 -10.29
C LYS A 88 -1.19 12.49 -9.64
N GLU A 89 -1.49 13.77 -9.96
CA GLU A 89 -0.75 14.90 -9.41
C GLU A 89 -0.83 14.94 -7.88
N LEU A 90 -2.05 14.86 -7.34
CA LEU A 90 -2.27 14.89 -5.90
C LEU A 90 -1.71 13.62 -5.24
N GLY A 91 -1.93 12.45 -5.84
CA GLY A 91 -1.44 11.18 -5.33
C GLY A 91 0.08 11.12 -5.25
N GLU A 92 0.80 11.58 -6.28
CA GLU A 92 2.26 11.63 -6.29
C GLU A 92 2.82 12.60 -5.24
N LYS A 93 2.19 13.76 -5.06
CA LYS A 93 2.57 14.71 -4.00
C LYS A 93 2.33 14.12 -2.60
N MET A 94 1.24 13.37 -2.42
CA MET A 94 0.97 12.68 -1.15
C MET A 94 2.00 11.57 -0.85
N VAL A 95 2.40 10.79 -1.85
CA VAL A 95 3.47 9.79 -1.72
C VAL A 95 4.80 10.48 -1.38
N ASP A 96 5.14 11.57 -2.08
CA ASP A 96 6.35 12.34 -1.81
C ASP A 96 6.37 12.91 -0.39
N PHE A 97 5.26 13.48 0.05
CA PHE A 97 5.10 13.97 1.42
C PHE A 97 5.31 12.85 2.44
N ALA A 98 4.64 11.72 2.26
CA ALA A 98 4.74 10.56 3.14
C ALA A 98 6.20 10.08 3.27
N TYR A 99 6.88 9.90 2.13
CA TYR A 99 8.26 9.45 2.09
C TYR A 99 9.22 10.44 2.79
N ARG A 100 9.11 11.75 2.51
CA ARG A 100 9.96 12.77 3.13
C ARG A 100 9.79 12.84 4.65
N HIS A 101 8.59 12.52 5.16
CA HIS A 101 8.31 12.43 6.59
C HIS A 101 8.64 11.07 7.21
N GLY A 102 9.32 10.18 6.45
CA GLY A 102 9.86 8.92 6.96
C GLY A 102 8.90 7.74 6.90
N ILE A 103 7.75 7.86 6.20
CA ILE A 103 6.94 6.70 5.87
C ILE A 103 7.67 5.92 4.78
N ASN A 104 8.00 4.67 5.07
CA ASN A 104 8.72 3.80 4.15
C ASN A 104 7.97 2.51 3.80
N TYR A 105 6.78 2.28 4.34
CA TYR A 105 5.93 1.13 4.04
C TYR A 105 4.72 1.56 3.21
N PHE A 106 4.59 1.00 2.00
CA PHE A 106 3.52 1.28 1.04
C PHE A 106 2.77 -0.01 0.75
N ASP A 107 1.44 0.04 0.84
CA ASP A 107 0.56 -1.12 0.72
C ASP A 107 -0.42 -0.95 -0.44
N THR A 108 -0.36 -1.86 -1.41
CA THR A 108 -1.27 -1.92 -2.55
C THR A 108 -1.96 -3.27 -2.66
N ALA A 109 -2.83 -3.45 -3.65
CA ALA A 109 -3.45 -4.71 -4.00
C ALA A 109 -4.07 -4.66 -5.40
N TRP A 110 -4.27 -5.84 -5.99
CA TRP A 110 -4.86 -6.07 -7.32
C TRP A 110 -6.15 -5.30 -7.58
N PHE A 111 -7.07 -5.27 -6.61
CA PHE A 111 -8.39 -4.66 -6.78
C PHE A 111 -8.43 -3.15 -6.51
N TYR A 112 -7.37 -2.57 -5.98
CA TYR A 112 -7.41 -1.17 -5.56
C TYR A 112 -7.52 -0.24 -6.78
N HIS A 113 -8.47 0.69 -6.73
CA HIS A 113 -8.77 1.63 -7.83
C HIS A 113 -8.99 0.93 -9.17
N ASP A 114 -9.81 -0.12 -9.17
CA ASP A 114 -10.14 -0.89 -10.38
C ASP A 114 -8.89 -1.44 -11.09
N GLY A 115 -7.90 -1.89 -10.31
CA GLY A 115 -6.64 -2.45 -10.79
C GLY A 115 -5.57 -1.43 -11.21
N LYS A 116 -5.77 -0.13 -10.92
CA LYS A 116 -4.84 0.96 -11.31
C LYS A 116 -3.82 1.31 -10.23
N SER A 117 -4.06 0.87 -8.98
CA SER A 117 -3.23 1.25 -7.83
C SER A 117 -1.80 0.74 -7.93
N GLU A 118 -1.60 -0.49 -8.40
CA GLU A 118 -0.28 -1.12 -8.57
C GLU A 118 0.60 -0.32 -9.54
N ALA A 119 0.08 -0.01 -10.73
CA ALA A 119 0.81 0.78 -11.71
C ALA A 119 1.10 2.22 -11.23
N PHE A 120 0.14 2.83 -10.53
CA PHE A 120 0.34 4.16 -9.96
C PHE A 120 1.44 4.18 -8.92
N ILE A 121 1.37 3.30 -7.90
CA ILE A 121 2.38 3.30 -6.82
C ILE A 121 3.75 2.86 -7.32
N GLY A 122 3.79 1.88 -8.23
CA GLY A 122 5.01 1.45 -8.89
C GLY A 122 5.73 2.64 -9.54
N GLN A 123 5.01 3.42 -10.36
CA GLN A 123 5.56 4.63 -10.99
C GLN A 123 5.97 5.69 -9.96
N ALA A 124 5.13 5.98 -8.98
CA ALA A 124 5.39 7.01 -7.97
C ALA A 124 6.63 6.73 -7.11
N LEU A 125 6.96 5.45 -6.90
CA LEU A 125 8.10 5.03 -6.07
C LEU A 125 9.42 4.97 -6.84
N GLN A 126 9.44 5.00 -8.19
CA GLN A 126 10.68 4.92 -8.99
C GLN A 126 11.71 6.02 -8.69
N LYS A 127 11.27 7.16 -8.19
CA LYS A 127 12.13 8.30 -7.85
C LYS A 127 12.92 8.11 -6.55
N TYR A 128 12.63 7.06 -5.77
CA TYR A 128 13.31 6.77 -4.51
C TYR A 128 14.20 5.54 -4.63
N PRO A 129 15.33 5.47 -3.89
CA PRO A 129 16.13 4.26 -3.84
C PRO A 129 15.28 3.06 -3.37
N ARG A 130 15.28 1.98 -4.15
CA ARG A 130 14.40 0.81 -3.92
C ARG A 130 14.58 0.18 -2.53
N ASP A 131 15.77 0.26 -1.98
CA ASP A 131 16.12 -0.28 -0.65
C ASP A 131 15.67 0.60 0.52
N THR A 132 15.14 1.78 0.25
CA THR A 132 14.57 2.69 1.26
C THR A 132 13.05 2.62 1.35
N VAL A 133 12.40 1.89 0.44
CA VAL A 133 10.95 1.69 0.42
C VAL A 133 10.61 0.21 0.57
N TYR A 134 9.52 -0.07 1.30
CA TYR A 134 8.97 -1.40 1.50
C TYR A 134 7.61 -1.45 0.84
N LEU A 135 7.53 -2.22 -0.26
CA LEU A 135 6.30 -2.38 -1.02
C LEU A 135 5.62 -3.69 -0.64
N ALA A 136 4.37 -3.57 -0.22
CA ALA A 136 3.49 -4.70 0.04
C ALA A 136 2.45 -4.82 -1.08
N ASP A 137 2.23 -6.05 -1.55
CA ASP A 137 1.16 -6.39 -2.49
C ASP A 137 0.48 -7.70 -2.07
N LYS A 138 -0.60 -8.10 -2.76
CA LYS A 138 -1.44 -9.20 -2.30
C LYS A 138 -1.94 -10.06 -3.46
N MET A 139 -1.79 -11.39 -3.32
CA MET A 139 -2.40 -12.37 -4.21
C MET A 139 -3.94 -12.29 -4.09
N PRO A 140 -4.68 -11.99 -5.15
CA PRO A 140 -6.11 -11.71 -5.08
C PRO A 140 -6.96 -12.99 -4.95
N THR A 141 -6.96 -13.62 -3.78
CA THR A 141 -7.66 -14.88 -3.47
C THR A 141 -9.07 -14.99 -4.05
N PRO A 142 -9.92 -13.93 -4.02
CA PRO A 142 -11.31 -14.08 -4.48
C PRO A 142 -11.49 -14.37 -5.97
N ILE A 143 -10.46 -14.20 -6.80
CA ILE A 143 -10.55 -14.46 -8.26
C ILE A 143 -9.67 -15.60 -8.72
N LEU A 144 -8.95 -16.25 -7.81
CA LEU A 144 -8.07 -17.36 -8.18
C LEU A 144 -8.88 -18.57 -8.65
N THR A 145 -8.39 -19.20 -9.70
CA THR A 145 -8.94 -20.41 -10.31
C THR A 145 -7.91 -21.55 -10.38
N GLY A 146 -6.71 -21.33 -9.84
CA GLY A 146 -5.65 -22.33 -9.76
C GLY A 146 -4.24 -21.74 -9.94
N LEU A 147 -3.26 -22.63 -9.92
CA LEU A 147 -1.83 -22.30 -9.86
C LEU A 147 -1.34 -21.47 -11.05
N ASP A 148 -1.74 -21.80 -12.28
CA ASP A 148 -1.21 -21.11 -13.45
C ASP A 148 -1.67 -19.65 -13.49
N GLN A 149 -2.95 -19.40 -13.17
CA GLN A 149 -3.44 -18.03 -13.03
C GLN A 149 -2.71 -17.28 -11.91
N ALA A 150 -2.43 -17.91 -10.78
CA ALA A 150 -1.68 -17.29 -9.68
C ALA A 150 -0.27 -16.86 -10.10
N LYS A 151 0.42 -17.69 -10.93
CA LYS A 151 1.74 -17.35 -11.50
C LYS A 151 1.66 -16.11 -12.40
N ASP A 152 0.67 -16.07 -13.30
CA ASP A 152 0.48 -14.95 -14.23
C ASP A 152 0.14 -13.66 -13.48
N ILE A 153 -0.71 -13.75 -12.45
CA ILE A 153 -1.06 -12.62 -11.60
C ILE A 153 0.19 -12.11 -10.88
N PHE A 154 0.96 -12.97 -10.23
CA PHE A 154 2.17 -12.56 -9.50
C PHE A 154 3.17 -11.85 -10.41
N GLN A 155 3.40 -12.37 -11.62
CA GLN A 155 4.27 -11.71 -12.58
C GLN A 155 3.69 -10.37 -13.04
N THR A 156 2.40 -10.31 -13.34
CA THR A 156 1.69 -9.07 -13.72
C THR A 156 1.80 -7.99 -12.64
N GLN A 157 1.73 -8.37 -11.36
CA GLN A 157 1.88 -7.44 -10.23
C GLN A 157 3.29 -6.87 -10.13
N LEU A 158 4.33 -7.70 -10.31
CA LEU A 158 5.72 -7.23 -10.39
C LEU A 158 5.90 -6.23 -11.54
N ASP A 159 5.34 -6.53 -12.70
CA ASP A 159 5.44 -5.68 -13.89
C ASP A 159 4.69 -4.35 -13.70
N ARG A 160 3.47 -4.38 -13.16
CA ARG A 160 2.68 -3.17 -12.84
C ARG A 160 3.37 -2.29 -11.80
N CYS A 161 3.88 -2.90 -10.75
CA CYS A 161 4.62 -2.20 -9.71
C CYS A 161 6.04 -1.79 -10.14
N GLN A 162 6.52 -2.27 -11.31
CA GLN A 162 7.86 -2.00 -11.85
C GLN A 162 8.97 -2.38 -10.86
N VAL A 163 8.85 -3.54 -10.22
CA VAL A 163 9.80 -4.04 -9.22
C VAL A 163 10.22 -5.48 -9.49
N ALA A 164 11.42 -5.84 -9.07
CA ALA A 164 11.91 -7.21 -9.16
C ALA A 164 11.44 -8.10 -8.00
N TYR A 165 10.98 -7.51 -6.91
CA TYR A 165 10.53 -8.22 -5.70
C TYR A 165 9.57 -7.36 -4.88
N PHE A 166 8.71 -8.03 -4.08
CA PHE A 166 7.94 -7.43 -3.01
C PHE A 166 8.63 -7.64 -1.65
N ASP A 167 8.63 -6.61 -0.80
CA ASP A 167 9.14 -6.73 0.57
C ASP A 167 8.16 -7.50 1.45
N ASN A 168 6.87 -7.32 1.23
CA ASN A 168 5.82 -8.10 1.85
C ASN A 168 4.80 -8.53 0.79
N TYR A 169 4.47 -9.81 0.76
CA TYR A 169 3.45 -10.33 -0.14
C TYR A 169 2.44 -11.13 0.67
N MET A 170 1.16 -10.84 0.47
CA MET A 170 0.12 -11.40 1.32
C MET A 170 -0.90 -12.19 0.51
N LEU A 171 -1.45 -13.26 1.11
CA LEU A 171 -2.67 -13.88 0.62
C LEU A 171 -3.84 -12.94 0.94
N HIS A 172 -4.56 -12.45 -0.07
CA HIS A 172 -5.51 -11.35 0.12
C HIS A 172 -6.87 -11.84 0.59
N SER A 173 -7.32 -11.27 1.73
CA SER A 173 -8.72 -11.41 2.19
C SER A 173 -9.15 -12.85 2.44
N LEU A 174 -8.37 -13.60 3.20
CA LEU A 174 -8.73 -14.97 3.58
C LEU A 174 -9.94 -14.95 4.51
N THR A 175 -11.01 -15.68 4.12
CA THR A 175 -12.29 -15.72 4.82
C THR A 175 -12.71 -17.14 5.23
N SER A 176 -12.23 -18.17 4.53
CA SER A 176 -12.65 -19.56 4.66
C SER A 176 -11.46 -20.49 4.60
N GLN A 177 -11.41 -21.46 5.53
CA GLN A 177 -10.41 -22.50 5.51
C GLN A 177 -10.55 -23.39 4.29
N ASP A 178 -11.76 -23.78 3.90
CA ASP A 178 -11.99 -24.65 2.73
C ASP A 178 -11.41 -24.02 1.45
N GLN A 179 -11.64 -22.70 1.22
CA GLN A 179 -11.07 -22.00 0.09
C GLN A 179 -9.54 -21.92 0.15
N PHE A 180 -8.99 -21.73 1.36
CA PHE A 180 -7.55 -21.73 1.54
C PHE A 180 -6.95 -23.11 1.22
N ASP A 181 -7.54 -24.19 1.75
CA ASP A 181 -7.07 -25.55 1.53
C ASP A 181 -7.14 -25.95 0.05
N GLU A 182 -8.22 -25.59 -0.65
CA GLU A 182 -8.36 -25.84 -2.09
C GLU A 182 -7.27 -25.11 -2.88
N LEU A 183 -7.21 -23.79 -2.80
CA LEU A 183 -6.34 -22.97 -3.65
C LEU A 183 -4.86 -23.04 -3.23
N TYR A 184 -4.61 -22.87 -1.93
CA TYR A 184 -3.23 -22.68 -1.49
C TYR A 184 -2.51 -23.98 -1.14
N ILE A 185 -3.25 -25.01 -0.70
CA ILE A 185 -2.67 -26.31 -0.36
C ILE A 185 -2.80 -27.28 -1.54
N GLN A 186 -4.04 -27.58 -2.00
CA GLN A 186 -4.27 -28.62 -3.01
C GLN A 186 -3.79 -28.18 -4.39
N ASP A 187 -4.09 -26.96 -4.81
CA ASP A 187 -3.59 -26.41 -6.08
C ASP A 187 -2.12 -25.99 -6.03
N GLY A 188 -1.49 -25.97 -4.85
CA GLY A 188 -0.06 -25.73 -4.67
C GLY A 188 0.36 -24.26 -4.77
N ILE A 189 -0.57 -23.30 -4.67
CA ILE A 189 -0.22 -21.87 -4.77
C ILE A 189 0.69 -21.43 -3.62
N LEU A 190 0.48 -21.95 -2.39
CA LEU A 190 1.34 -21.62 -1.26
C LEU A 190 2.78 -22.07 -1.48
N ASP A 191 2.97 -23.27 -2.00
CA ASP A 191 4.31 -23.81 -2.32
C ASP A 191 4.99 -23.01 -3.44
N TYR A 192 4.23 -22.58 -4.43
CA TYR A 192 4.74 -21.66 -5.44
C TYR A 192 5.22 -20.34 -4.82
N LEU A 193 4.42 -19.72 -3.96
CA LEU A 193 4.80 -18.46 -3.31
C LEU A 193 6.00 -18.64 -2.36
N ARG A 194 6.12 -19.78 -1.70
CA ARG A 194 7.32 -20.14 -0.93
C ARG A 194 8.57 -20.29 -1.81
N GLN A 195 8.43 -20.85 -3.01
CA GLN A 195 9.52 -20.90 -3.99
C GLN A 195 9.91 -19.49 -4.46
N GLU A 196 8.94 -18.60 -4.71
CA GLU A 196 9.22 -17.21 -5.06
C GLU A 196 9.93 -16.45 -3.91
N LYS A 197 9.59 -16.78 -2.66
CA LYS A 197 10.32 -16.29 -1.50
C LYS A 197 11.75 -16.84 -1.46
N ALA A 198 11.95 -18.11 -1.72
CA ALA A 198 13.30 -18.71 -1.77
C ALA A 198 14.15 -18.12 -2.90
N ARG A 199 13.53 -17.72 -4.02
CA ARG A 199 14.19 -17.01 -5.15
C ARG A 199 14.46 -15.53 -4.87
N GLY A 200 13.98 -15.00 -3.73
CA GLY A 200 14.15 -13.58 -3.35
C GLY A 200 13.16 -12.62 -4.00
N ARG A 201 12.14 -13.12 -4.73
CA ARG A 201 11.09 -12.27 -5.31
C ARG A 201 10.00 -11.87 -4.29
N ILE A 202 9.94 -12.57 -3.17
CA ILE A 202 9.16 -12.22 -1.97
C ILE A 202 10.11 -12.24 -0.77
N ARG A 203 10.17 -11.16 0.01
CA ARG A 203 11.00 -11.15 1.23
C ARG A 203 10.23 -11.69 2.43
N CYS A 204 9.01 -11.22 2.65
CA CYS A 204 8.10 -11.71 3.69
C CYS A 204 6.79 -12.16 3.05
N LEU A 205 6.37 -13.38 3.37
CA LEU A 205 5.07 -13.93 2.99
C LEU A 205 4.14 -13.91 4.20
N GLY A 206 2.90 -13.48 4.02
CA GLY A 206 1.89 -13.37 5.06
C GLY A 206 0.48 -13.43 4.48
N PHE A 207 -0.50 -12.96 5.25
CA PHE A 207 -1.90 -12.94 4.81
C PHE A 207 -2.66 -11.74 5.36
N SER A 208 -3.74 -11.34 4.70
CA SER A 208 -4.79 -10.48 5.23
C SER A 208 -6.04 -11.32 5.51
N PHE A 209 -6.71 -11.04 6.63
CA PHE A 209 -7.63 -11.99 7.22
C PHE A 209 -8.99 -11.36 7.57
N HIS A 210 -10.07 -12.10 7.25
CA HIS A 210 -11.45 -11.74 7.54
C HIS A 210 -12.28 -12.96 7.99
N GLY A 211 -11.64 -14.04 8.42
CA GLY A 211 -12.26 -15.26 8.90
C GLY A 211 -12.49 -15.27 10.41
N ASP A 212 -12.74 -16.46 10.94
CA ASP A 212 -12.93 -16.71 12.37
C ASP A 212 -11.62 -17.08 13.10
N VAL A 213 -11.65 -17.09 14.43
CA VAL A 213 -10.47 -17.36 15.26
C VAL A 213 -9.87 -18.76 15.04
N PRO A 214 -10.66 -19.85 14.93
CA PRO A 214 -10.11 -21.17 14.59
C PRO A 214 -9.30 -21.16 13.30
N PHE A 215 -9.83 -20.57 12.24
CA PHE A 215 -9.12 -20.45 10.95
C PHE A 215 -7.85 -19.59 11.05
N PHE A 216 -7.87 -18.53 11.86
CA PHE A 216 -6.66 -17.74 12.10
C PHE A 216 -5.54 -18.60 12.72
N HIS A 217 -5.85 -19.41 13.74
CA HIS A 217 -4.86 -20.30 14.35
C HIS A 217 -4.35 -21.35 13.35
N TYR A 218 -5.26 -21.93 12.55
CA TYR A 218 -4.87 -22.86 11.50
C TYR A 218 -3.84 -22.25 10.52
N LEU A 219 -4.04 -21.01 10.11
CA LEU A 219 -3.12 -20.30 9.21
C LEU A 219 -1.74 -20.06 9.83
N LEU A 220 -1.66 -19.87 11.15
CA LEU A 220 -0.37 -19.68 11.83
C LEU A 220 0.48 -20.95 11.89
N ASP A 221 -0.13 -22.12 11.71
CA ASP A 221 0.54 -23.42 11.72
C ASP A 221 1.02 -23.82 10.30
N GLN A 222 0.64 -23.05 9.26
CA GLN A 222 1.06 -23.27 7.89
C GLN A 222 2.36 -22.52 7.59
#